data_f3a3d094fc83eaa88e01c8c55fb2730e
#
_entry.id   f3a3d094fc83eaa88e01c8c55fb2730e
#
_cell.length_a   1.000
_cell.length_b   1.000
_cell.length_c   1.000
_cell.angle_alpha   90.00
_cell.angle_beta   90.00
_cell.angle_gamma   90.00
#
_symmetry.space_group_name_H-M   'P 1'
#
loop_
_entity.id
_entity.type
_entity.pdbx_description
1 polymer ?
#
loop_
_entity_poly.entity_id
_entity_poly.type
_entity_poly.pdbx_seq_one_letter_code
_entity_poly.pdbx_strand_id
1 'polypeptide(L)' 'MAEYELDARRLLCPMPVIKTQNKVRDLQAGDVLKVICTDPGALADIPAWCRIYGHKVIETQEANNEIIIRILI' A
#
# COMPACT_ATOMS: atom_id res chain seq x y z
N MET A 1 13.49 12.34 0.07
CA MET A 1 12.26 11.72 -0.47
C MET A 1 12.63 10.58 -1.39
N ALA A 2 12.25 9.39 -1.04
CA ALA A 2 12.52 8.20 -1.84
C ALA A 2 11.21 7.48 -2.14
N GLU A 3 11.19 6.75 -3.24
CA GLU A 3 10.06 5.89 -3.58
C GLU A 3 10.49 4.44 -3.48
N TYR A 4 9.69 3.64 -2.81
CA TYR A 4 9.92 2.21 -2.60
C TYR A 4 8.77 1.41 -3.18
N GLU A 5 9.03 0.16 -3.48
CA GLU A 5 8.02 -0.73 -4.05
C GLU A 5 7.85 -1.94 -3.14
N LEU A 6 6.60 -2.34 -2.92
CA LEU A 6 6.26 -3.52 -2.14
C LEU A 6 5.40 -4.45 -2.99
N ASP A 7 5.87 -5.68 -3.17
CA ASP A 7 5.13 -6.69 -3.89
C ASP A 7 4.21 -7.43 -2.90
N ALA A 8 2.92 -7.16 -2.99
CA ALA A 8 1.90 -7.83 -2.21
C ALA A 8 0.95 -8.63 -3.11
N ARG A 9 1.43 -8.99 -4.30
CA ARG A 9 0.64 -9.81 -5.23
C ARG A 9 0.42 -11.20 -4.66
N ARG A 10 -0.73 -11.81 -4.99
CA ARG A 10 -1.11 -13.17 -4.58
C ARG A 10 -1.33 -13.31 -3.07
N LEU A 11 -1.42 -12.20 -2.35
CA LEU A 11 -1.75 -12.22 -0.94
C LEU A 11 -3.21 -11.85 -0.76
N LEU A 12 -3.89 -12.59 0.13
CA LEU A 12 -5.28 -12.32 0.48
C LEU A 12 -5.34 -11.49 1.75
N CYS A 13 -6.44 -10.74 1.91
CA CYS A 13 -6.72 -9.99 3.13
C CYS A 13 -6.59 -10.91 4.35
N PRO A 14 -5.91 -10.49 5.43
CA PRO A 14 -5.38 -9.16 5.70
C PRO A 14 -3.90 -8.96 5.36
N MET A 15 -3.29 -9.91 4.64
CA MET A 15 -1.84 -9.89 4.42
C MET A 15 -1.31 -8.67 3.68
N PRO A 16 -2.00 -8.10 2.66
CA PRO A 16 -1.48 -6.89 2.04
C PRO A 16 -1.31 -5.73 3.03
N VAL A 17 -2.26 -5.57 3.96
CA VAL A 17 -2.17 -4.52 4.99
C VAL A 17 -1.03 -4.80 5.94
N ILE A 18 -0.87 -6.05 6.37
CA ILE A 18 0.19 -6.43 7.31
C ILE A 18 1.56 -6.20 6.68
N LYS A 19 1.73 -6.58 5.42
CA LYS A 19 2.98 -6.37 4.71
C LYS A 19 3.29 -4.88 4.55
N THR A 20 2.28 -4.09 4.22
CA THR A 20 2.41 -2.63 4.12
C THR A 20 2.83 -2.04 5.46
N GLN A 21 2.18 -2.44 6.54
CA GLN A 21 2.50 -1.96 7.88
C GLN A 21 3.96 -2.27 8.25
N ASN A 22 4.40 -3.47 7.98
CA ASN A 22 5.78 -3.86 8.28
C ASN A 22 6.80 -3.07 7.45
N LYS A 23 6.50 -2.82 6.19
CA LYS A 23 7.38 -2.05 5.32
C LYS A 23 7.48 -0.59 5.74
N VAL A 24 6.35 0.01 6.14
CA VAL A 24 6.31 1.41 6.54
C VAL A 24 7.21 1.68 7.76
N ARG A 25 7.41 0.69 8.61
CA ARG A 25 8.31 0.83 9.77
C ARG A 25 9.74 1.16 9.36
N ASP A 26 10.16 0.77 8.17
CA ASP A 26 11.50 1.00 7.67
C ASP A 26 11.62 2.29 6.87
N LEU A 27 10.51 3.03 6.70
CA LEU A 27 10.47 4.23 5.88
C LEU A 27 10.35 5.48 6.75
N GLN A 28 10.62 6.63 6.13
CA GLN A 28 10.59 7.91 6.80
C GLN A 28 9.46 8.78 6.26
N ALA A 29 9.02 9.75 7.06
CA ALA A 29 8.04 10.72 6.62
C ALA A 29 8.51 11.41 5.34
N GLY A 30 7.63 11.48 4.35
CA GLY A 30 7.96 12.04 3.04
C GLY A 30 8.32 11.01 1.99
N ASP A 31 8.62 9.77 2.40
CA ASP A 31 8.84 8.69 1.44
C ASP A 31 7.51 8.27 0.79
N VAL A 32 7.61 7.67 -0.38
CA VAL A 32 6.44 7.13 -1.10
C VAL A 32 6.60 5.62 -1.20
N LEU A 33 5.54 4.89 -0.85
CA LEU A 33 5.49 3.44 -0.98
C LEU A 33 4.47 3.06 -2.03
N LYS A 34 4.93 2.34 -3.06
CA LYS A 34 4.06 1.79 -4.11
C LYS A 34 3.78 0.34 -3.77
N VAL A 35 2.52 0.04 -3.43
CA VAL A 35 2.11 -1.32 -3.08
C VAL A 35 1.38 -1.93 -4.28
N ILE A 36 1.80 -3.13 -4.69
CA ILE A 36 1.17 -3.85 -5.80
C ILE A 36 0.43 -5.04 -5.23
N CYS A 37 -0.89 -5.09 -5.44
CA CYS A 37 -1.77 -6.12 -4.91
C CYS A 37 -2.56 -6.77 -6.02
N THR A 38 -3.12 -7.95 -5.75
CA THR A 38 -4.05 -8.63 -6.66
C THR A 38 -5.40 -8.88 -6.00
N ASP A 39 -5.50 -8.75 -4.68
CA ASP A 39 -6.77 -8.92 -3.96
C ASP A 39 -7.56 -7.60 -4.00
N PRO A 40 -8.79 -7.61 -4.58
CA PRO A 40 -9.62 -6.38 -4.63
C PRO A 40 -9.90 -5.76 -3.27
N GLY A 41 -9.91 -6.54 -2.20
CA GLY A 41 -10.11 -6.02 -0.84
C GLY A 41 -9.07 -5.00 -0.43
N ALA A 42 -7.88 -5.04 -1.03
CA ALA A 42 -6.82 -4.09 -0.70
C ALA A 42 -7.21 -2.64 -1.04
N LEU A 43 -8.07 -2.43 -2.04
CA LEU A 43 -8.55 -1.10 -2.40
C LEU A 43 -9.33 -0.42 -1.28
N ALA A 44 -9.94 -1.18 -0.39
CA ALA A 44 -10.65 -0.65 0.77
C ALA A 44 -9.76 -0.68 2.00
N ASP A 45 -9.03 -1.78 2.19
CA ASP A 45 -8.32 -2.04 3.44
C ASP A 45 -7.08 -1.17 3.61
N ILE A 46 -6.29 -0.99 2.55
CA ILE A 46 -5.06 -0.18 2.64
C ILE A 46 -5.37 1.30 2.86
N PRO A 47 -6.31 1.92 2.10
CA PRO A 47 -6.68 3.29 2.41
C PRO A 47 -7.26 3.49 3.81
N ALA A 48 -8.03 2.52 4.32
CA ALA A 48 -8.56 2.60 5.68
C ALA A 48 -7.44 2.58 6.70
N TRP A 49 -6.46 1.70 6.53
CA TRP A 49 -5.28 1.64 7.39
C TRP A 49 -4.49 2.97 7.33
N CYS A 50 -4.33 3.53 6.14
CA CYS A 50 -3.63 4.80 5.98
C CYS A 50 -4.30 5.93 6.74
N ARG A 51 -5.64 6.00 6.71
CA ARG A 51 -6.38 7.04 7.45
C ARG A 51 -6.17 6.90 8.95
N ILE A 52 -6.16 5.68 9.45
CA ILE A 52 -5.99 5.42 10.89
C ILE A 52 -4.60 5.84 11.37
N TYR A 53 -3.58 5.58 10.57
CA TYR A 53 -2.19 5.78 10.98
C TYR A 53 -1.55 7.04 10.40
N GLY A 54 -2.34 7.90 9.76
CA GLY A 54 -1.85 9.22 9.36
C GLY A 54 -1.06 9.24 8.05
N HIS A 55 -1.22 8.22 7.22
CA HIS A 55 -0.59 8.20 5.90
C HIS A 55 -1.61 8.59 4.84
N LYS A 56 -1.12 9.03 3.66
CA LYS A 56 -2.00 9.52 2.62
C LYS A 56 -1.86 8.68 1.35
N VAL A 57 -2.99 8.21 0.83
CA VAL A 57 -3.03 7.57 -0.48
C VAL A 57 -3.02 8.67 -1.53
N ILE A 58 -1.98 8.69 -2.37
CA ILE A 58 -1.83 9.74 -3.38
C ILE A 58 -2.26 9.28 -4.76
N GLU A 59 -2.32 7.96 -4.99
CA GLU A 59 -2.73 7.44 -6.29
C GLU A 59 -3.18 6.00 -6.14
N THR A 60 -4.21 5.61 -6.90
CA THR A 60 -4.60 4.21 -7.07
C THR A 60 -4.80 3.93 -8.55
N GLN A 61 -4.36 2.76 -9.00
CA GLN A 61 -4.53 2.31 -10.37
C GLN A 61 -4.96 0.84 -10.38
N GLU A 62 -5.77 0.48 -11.36
CA GLU A 62 -6.14 -0.91 -11.61
C GLU A 62 -5.86 -1.22 -13.07
N ALA A 63 -5.04 -2.24 -13.32
CA ALA A 63 -4.72 -2.68 -14.67
C ALA A 63 -4.26 -4.13 -14.62
N ASN A 64 -4.71 -4.94 -15.58
CA ASN A 64 -4.23 -6.33 -15.74
C ASN A 64 -4.40 -7.17 -14.47
N ASN A 65 -5.51 -6.99 -13.76
CA ASN A 65 -5.82 -7.69 -12.51
C ASN A 65 -4.87 -7.34 -11.37
N GLU A 66 -4.14 -6.24 -11.50
CA GLU A 66 -3.29 -5.72 -10.44
C GLU A 66 -3.83 -4.39 -9.93
N ILE A 67 -3.63 -4.17 -8.65
CA ILE A 67 -4.02 -2.93 -7.99
C ILE A 67 -2.75 -2.29 -7.47
N ILE A 68 -2.51 -1.05 -7.88
CA ILE A 68 -1.32 -0.31 -7.46
C ILE A 68 -1.78 0.85 -6.59
N ILE A 69 -1.26 0.91 -5.38
CA ILE A 69 -1.61 1.95 -4.40
C ILE A 69 -0.32 2.65 -4.01
N ARG A 70 -0.25 3.96 -4.25
CA ARG A 70 0.90 4.76 -3.84
C ARG A 70 0.54 5.55 -2.60
N ILE A 71 1.39 5.43 -1.59
CA ILE A 71 1.16 5.96 -0.25
C ILE A 71 2.27 6.93 0.10
N LEU A 72 1.89 8.13 0.53
CA LEU A 72 2.83 9.09 1.10
C LEU A 72 2.92 8.80 2.60
N ILE A 73 4.11 8.48 3.06
CA ILE A 73 4.37 8.13 4.44
C ILE A 73 4.48 9.36 5.36
#